data_78871e337c496ac26341ab827c28d664
#
_entry.id   78871e337c496ac26341ab827c28d664
#
_cell.length_a   1.000
_cell.length_b   1.000
_cell.length_c   1.000
_cell.angle_alpha   90.00
_cell.angle_beta   90.00
_cell.angle_gamma   90.00
#
_symmetry.space_group_name_H-M   'P 1'
#
loop_
_entity.id
_entity.type
_entity.pdbx_description
1 polymer ?
#
loop_
_entity_poly.entity_id
_entity_poly.type
_entity_poly.pdbx_seq_one_letter_code
_entity_poly.pdbx_strand_id
1 'polypeptide(L)'
;METETKRLAKINGYSNEMKEQPNPVHQPESAPVLVNRHHPWTESPEDTESRLAPVSTFADIQALDADIRLERTCLERLDALLDAVGGKNGIVVVSGYRDLAEQTEIYYSSLRENGAAYTAKFVALPGCSEHHTGLAVDVGSAAGGLDFIAPEFPDDGACGAFKARAAEFGFVQRYKAHKEYLTGISCEPWHFRYVGAPHAAIMEERDLCLEEYVEILRQERAKAGHGEASYGN
;
A
#
# COMPACT_ATOMS: atom_id res chain seq x y z
N MET A 1 11.46 -44.98 -51.60
CA MET A 1 12.48 -44.02 -51.09
C MET A 1 11.88 -42.65 -51.17
N GLU A 2 11.11 -42.26 -50.19
CA GLU A 2 10.64 -40.91 -50.01
C GLU A 2 11.40 -40.33 -48.82
N THR A 3 12.18 -39.34 -49.14
CA THR A 3 13.32 -38.85 -48.40
C THR A 3 12.94 -38.10 -47.15
N GLU A 4 13.76 -38.25 -46.17
CA GLU A 4 13.84 -37.68 -44.81
C GLU A 4 13.57 -36.15 -44.69
N THR A 5 13.49 -35.45 -45.82
CA THR A 5 13.28 -33.99 -45.88
C THR A 5 11.85 -33.54 -45.56
N LYS A 6 10.86 -34.46 -45.51
CA LYS A 6 9.46 -34.12 -45.15
C LYS A 6 9.15 -34.24 -43.68
N ARG A 7 10.08 -34.72 -42.85
CA ARG A 7 9.87 -34.94 -41.41
C ARG A 7 10.33 -33.75 -40.53
N LEU A 8 11.09 -32.83 -41.08
CA LEU A 8 11.65 -31.64 -40.36
C LEU A 8 10.76 -30.40 -40.46
N ALA A 9 9.71 -30.40 -41.25
CA ALA A 9 8.84 -29.25 -41.47
C ALA A 9 7.63 -29.19 -40.48
N LYS A 10 7.57 -30.08 -39.49
CA LYS A 10 6.41 -30.16 -38.54
C LYS A 10 6.75 -29.77 -37.08
N ILE A 11 7.93 -29.26 -36.80
CA ILE A 11 8.37 -28.90 -35.42
C ILE A 11 8.52 -27.39 -35.20
N ASN A 12 8.25 -26.55 -36.19
CA ASN A 12 8.34 -25.07 -36.03
C ASN A 12 6.96 -24.41 -36.05
N GLY A 13 5.99 -24.98 -35.34
CA GLY A 13 4.70 -24.36 -35.07
C GLY A 13 4.59 -23.79 -33.65
N TYR A 14 5.62 -23.16 -33.12
CA TYR A 14 5.45 -22.26 -31.99
C TYR A 14 5.06 -20.91 -32.57
N SER A 15 3.77 -20.65 -32.60
CA SER A 15 3.22 -19.30 -32.67
C SER A 15 3.87 -18.47 -31.59
N ASN A 16 4.61 -17.48 -32.03
CA ASN A 16 5.14 -16.41 -31.23
C ASN A 16 3.94 -15.56 -30.76
N GLU A 17 3.21 -16.05 -29.75
CA GLU A 17 2.37 -15.17 -28.92
C GLU A 17 3.34 -14.20 -28.28
N MET A 18 3.47 -13.03 -28.91
CA MET A 18 4.03 -11.86 -28.27
C MET A 18 3.20 -11.64 -27.01
N LYS A 19 3.72 -12.13 -25.86
CA LYS A 19 3.28 -11.63 -24.56
C LYS A 19 3.47 -10.13 -24.67
N GLU A 20 2.37 -9.39 -24.70
CA GLU A 20 2.39 -7.95 -24.50
C GLU A 20 3.25 -7.71 -23.29
N GLN A 21 4.41 -7.10 -23.51
CA GLN A 21 5.22 -6.60 -22.41
C GLN A 21 4.33 -5.58 -21.71
N PRO A 22 4.19 -5.64 -20.40
CA PRO A 22 3.44 -4.62 -19.70
C PRO A 22 4.01 -3.27 -20.13
N ASN A 23 3.12 -2.38 -20.57
CA ASN A 23 3.39 -1.00 -20.92
C ASN A 23 4.44 -0.45 -19.95
N PRO A 24 5.47 0.29 -20.40
CA PRO A 24 6.50 0.81 -19.51
C PRO A 24 5.78 1.57 -18.38
N VAL A 25 5.75 0.94 -17.21
CA VAL A 25 5.12 1.49 -16.02
C VAL A 25 5.81 2.83 -15.80
N HIS A 26 5.03 3.90 -15.84
CA HIS A 26 5.48 5.22 -15.44
C HIS A 26 6.27 5.05 -14.15
N GLN A 27 7.59 5.30 -14.21
CA GLN A 27 8.39 5.35 -12.99
C GLN A 27 7.79 6.50 -12.18
N PRO A 28 7.38 6.27 -10.94
CA PRO A 28 6.88 7.37 -10.13
C PRO A 28 8.02 8.37 -9.99
N GLU A 29 7.78 9.61 -10.41
CA GLU A 29 8.78 10.68 -10.44
C GLU A 29 9.30 11.04 -9.04
N SER A 30 8.65 10.54 -7.98
CA SER A 30 9.03 10.81 -6.60
C SER A 30 9.03 9.56 -5.73
N ALA A 31 9.99 9.47 -4.80
CA ALA A 31 10.02 8.43 -3.78
C ALA A 31 8.78 8.51 -2.87
N PRO A 32 8.29 7.36 -2.36
CA PRO A 32 7.20 7.35 -1.40
C PRO A 32 7.55 8.17 -0.16
N VAL A 33 6.57 8.93 0.33
CA VAL A 33 6.74 9.73 1.53
C VAL A 33 6.66 8.81 2.76
N LEU A 34 7.68 8.87 3.62
CA LEU A 34 7.71 8.19 4.90
C LEU A 34 7.05 9.07 5.96
N VAL A 35 6.04 8.53 6.64
CA VAL A 35 5.41 9.15 7.81
C VAL A 35 5.49 8.19 8.98
N ASN A 36 6.10 8.62 10.08
CA ASN A 36 6.21 7.87 11.34
C ASN A 36 6.61 8.83 12.48
N ARG A 37 6.87 8.31 13.68
CA ARG A 37 7.25 9.13 14.85
C ARG A 37 8.47 10.03 14.66
N HIS A 38 9.34 9.75 13.70
CA HIS A 38 10.54 10.52 13.39
C HIS A 38 10.37 11.40 12.15
N HIS A 39 9.32 11.17 11.39
CA HIS A 39 8.99 11.88 10.15
C HIS A 39 7.50 12.24 10.20
N PRO A 40 7.11 13.29 10.94
CA PRO A 40 5.72 13.73 11.01
C PRO A 40 5.25 14.25 9.65
N TRP A 41 3.93 14.14 9.41
CA TRP A 41 3.30 14.73 8.24
C TRP A 41 3.30 16.25 8.35
N THR A 42 3.74 16.93 7.30
CA THR A 42 3.97 18.38 7.32
C THR A 42 3.20 19.16 6.27
N GLU A 43 2.48 18.48 5.39
CA GLU A 43 1.62 19.14 4.40
C GLU A 43 0.41 19.80 5.08
N SER A 44 -0.08 20.90 4.50
CA SER A 44 -1.27 21.56 5.04
C SER A 44 -2.51 20.67 4.91
N PRO A 45 -3.49 20.76 5.83
CA PRO A 45 -4.74 20.05 5.70
C PRO A 45 -5.45 20.38 4.38
N GLU A 46 -5.46 21.62 3.95
CA GLU A 46 -6.11 22.09 2.73
C GLU A 46 -5.51 21.44 1.48
N ASP A 47 -4.19 21.33 1.41
CA ASP A 47 -3.50 20.70 0.28
C ASP A 47 -3.80 19.20 0.23
N THR A 48 -3.76 18.52 1.38
CA THR A 48 -4.12 17.09 1.47
C THR A 48 -5.58 16.88 1.08
N GLU A 49 -6.51 17.61 1.67
CA GLU A 49 -7.95 17.45 1.46
C GLU A 49 -8.36 17.73 0.01
N SER A 50 -7.68 18.62 -0.69
CA SER A 50 -7.93 18.93 -2.10
C SER A 50 -7.78 17.71 -3.03
N ARG A 51 -7.02 16.70 -2.61
CA ARG A 51 -6.75 15.47 -3.37
C ARG A 51 -7.63 14.29 -2.97
N LEU A 52 -8.41 14.43 -1.89
CA LEU A 52 -9.24 13.35 -1.40
C LEU A 52 -10.51 13.16 -2.24
N ALA A 53 -10.99 11.91 -2.22
CA ALA A 53 -12.32 11.54 -2.71
C ALA A 53 -12.97 10.58 -1.70
N PRO A 54 -14.31 10.64 -1.52
CA PRO A 54 -15.01 9.71 -0.66
C PRO A 54 -15.05 8.32 -1.31
N VAL A 55 -14.95 7.26 -0.47
CA VAL A 55 -15.03 5.87 -0.93
C VAL A 55 -16.35 5.59 -1.65
N SER A 56 -17.42 6.29 -1.28
CA SER A 56 -18.73 6.25 -1.94
C SER A 56 -18.71 6.70 -3.41
N THR A 57 -17.59 7.24 -3.93
CA THR A 57 -17.38 7.48 -5.37
C THR A 57 -17.51 6.18 -6.17
N PHE A 58 -17.13 5.04 -5.58
CA PHE A 58 -17.34 3.70 -6.14
C PHE A 58 -18.44 2.99 -5.34
N ALA A 59 -19.64 2.98 -5.89
CA ALA A 59 -20.86 2.56 -5.18
C ALA A 59 -20.88 1.08 -4.73
N ASP A 60 -20.00 0.25 -5.26
CA ASP A 60 -19.87 -1.17 -4.97
C ASP A 60 -18.73 -1.50 -3.98
N ILE A 61 -17.97 -0.50 -3.54
CA ILE A 61 -17.03 -0.67 -2.41
C ILE A 61 -17.84 -0.62 -1.10
N GLN A 62 -17.74 -1.68 -0.30
CA GLN A 62 -18.28 -1.69 1.05
C GLN A 62 -17.37 -0.88 1.97
N ALA A 63 -17.95 0.02 2.74
CA ALA A 63 -17.23 0.82 3.74
C ALA A 63 -18.03 0.87 5.04
N LEU A 64 -17.31 0.98 6.16
CA LEU A 64 -17.92 1.12 7.49
C LEU A 64 -18.68 2.45 7.63
N ASP A 65 -18.13 3.50 6.97
CA ASP A 65 -18.74 4.81 6.87
C ASP A 65 -18.62 5.33 5.43
N ALA A 66 -19.71 5.93 4.89
CA ALA A 66 -19.76 6.49 3.54
C ALA A 66 -18.84 7.72 3.36
N ASP A 67 -18.50 8.38 4.46
CA ASP A 67 -17.67 9.59 4.47
C ASP A 67 -16.16 9.29 4.55
N ILE A 68 -15.75 8.01 4.63
CA ILE A 68 -14.33 7.61 4.54
C ILE A 68 -13.77 8.14 3.23
N ARG A 69 -12.63 8.84 3.31
CA ARG A 69 -11.96 9.47 2.17
C ARG A 69 -10.57 8.88 1.98
N LEU A 70 -10.12 8.80 0.74
CA LEU A 70 -8.74 8.45 0.36
C LEU A 70 -8.25 9.44 -0.70
N GLU A 71 -6.92 9.53 -0.87
CA GLU A 71 -6.34 10.19 -2.03
C GLU A 71 -6.89 9.52 -3.31
N ARG A 72 -7.20 10.31 -4.36
CA ARG A 72 -7.93 9.83 -5.54
C ARG A 72 -7.27 8.66 -6.23
N THR A 73 -5.95 8.73 -6.45
CA THR A 73 -5.23 7.63 -7.10
C THR A 73 -5.19 6.40 -6.20
N CYS A 74 -5.01 6.58 -4.88
CA CYS A 74 -5.08 5.50 -3.90
C CYS A 74 -6.45 4.81 -3.97
N LEU A 75 -7.54 5.57 -4.01
CA LEU A 75 -8.91 5.05 -4.09
C LEU A 75 -9.17 4.30 -5.40
N GLU A 76 -8.75 4.85 -6.55
CA GLU A 76 -8.86 4.19 -7.86
C GLU A 76 -8.11 2.85 -7.89
N ARG A 77 -6.93 2.80 -7.27
CA ARG A 77 -6.14 1.57 -7.19
C ARG A 77 -6.71 0.56 -6.22
N LEU A 78 -7.33 1.03 -5.13
CA LEU A 78 -8.06 0.17 -4.20
C LEU A 78 -9.26 -0.48 -4.89
N ASP A 79 -10.05 0.29 -5.63
CA ASP A 79 -11.18 -0.21 -6.41
C ASP A 79 -10.74 -1.30 -7.39
N ALA A 80 -9.70 -1.03 -8.18
CA ALA A 80 -9.14 -2.01 -9.12
C ALA A 80 -8.61 -3.29 -8.43
N LEU A 81 -7.99 -3.17 -7.25
CA LEU A 81 -7.55 -4.32 -6.46
C LEU A 81 -8.74 -5.14 -5.97
N LEU A 82 -9.76 -4.50 -5.42
CA LEU A 82 -10.98 -5.16 -4.94
C LEU A 82 -11.69 -5.91 -6.07
N ASP A 83 -11.78 -5.31 -7.27
CA ASP A 83 -12.29 -5.98 -8.46
C ASP A 83 -11.47 -7.21 -8.84
N ALA A 84 -10.16 -7.06 -8.90
CA ALA A 84 -9.24 -8.11 -9.33
C ALA A 84 -9.25 -9.35 -8.42
N VAL A 85 -9.62 -9.19 -7.14
CA VAL A 85 -9.68 -10.29 -6.17
C VAL A 85 -11.12 -10.76 -5.87
N GLY A 86 -12.13 -10.16 -6.53
CA GLY A 86 -13.54 -10.42 -6.21
C GLY A 86 -13.90 -10.00 -4.78
N GLY A 87 -13.20 -9.01 -4.24
CA GLY A 87 -13.26 -8.63 -2.83
C GLY A 87 -14.43 -7.72 -2.46
N LYS A 88 -15.13 -7.11 -3.41
CA LYS A 88 -16.17 -6.10 -3.15
C LYS A 88 -17.33 -6.56 -2.25
N ASN A 89 -17.60 -7.87 -2.18
CA ASN A 89 -18.59 -8.43 -1.26
C ASN A 89 -18.00 -9.07 0.01
N GLY A 90 -16.67 -9.14 0.12
CA GLY A 90 -16.01 -9.85 1.21
C GLY A 90 -15.05 -8.98 2.02
N ILE A 91 -14.77 -7.76 1.54
CA ILE A 91 -13.84 -6.82 2.18
C ILE A 91 -14.58 -5.49 2.41
N VAL A 92 -14.39 -4.92 3.59
CA VAL A 92 -14.97 -3.64 4.01
C VAL A 92 -13.84 -2.65 4.26
N VAL A 93 -13.93 -1.44 3.72
CA VAL A 93 -13.03 -0.34 4.08
C VAL A 93 -13.45 0.18 5.46
N VAL A 94 -12.53 0.10 6.42
CA VAL A 94 -12.79 0.44 7.82
C VAL A 94 -12.35 1.86 8.14
N SER A 95 -11.20 2.29 7.59
CA SER A 95 -10.65 3.63 7.83
C SER A 95 -9.82 4.10 6.63
N GLY A 96 -9.76 5.40 6.44
CA GLY A 96 -8.98 6.07 5.40
C GLY A 96 -8.26 7.31 5.93
N TYR A 97 -8.42 8.46 5.26
CA TYR A 97 -7.87 9.73 5.74
C TYR A 97 -8.40 10.08 7.12
N ARG A 98 -7.50 10.53 7.97
CA ARG A 98 -7.78 11.08 9.30
C ARG A 98 -7.09 12.43 9.45
N ASP A 99 -7.80 13.43 9.89
CA ASP A 99 -7.21 14.71 10.23
C ASP A 99 -6.48 14.66 11.60
N LEU A 100 -5.83 15.74 11.96
CA LEU A 100 -5.08 15.81 13.21
C LEU A 100 -5.98 15.73 14.45
N ALA A 101 -7.19 16.29 14.38
CA ALA A 101 -8.12 16.29 15.51
C ALA A 101 -8.67 14.87 15.75
N GLU A 102 -9.07 14.17 14.69
CA GLU A 102 -9.52 12.78 14.75
C GLU A 102 -8.42 11.85 15.30
N GLN A 103 -7.20 11.94 14.75
CA GLN A 103 -6.07 11.14 15.24
C GLN A 103 -5.75 11.43 16.70
N THR A 104 -5.91 12.69 17.14
CA THR A 104 -5.71 13.08 18.53
C THR A 104 -6.72 12.41 19.44
N GLU A 105 -8.01 12.40 19.06
CA GLU A 105 -9.04 11.73 19.85
C GLU A 105 -8.83 10.23 19.90
N ILE A 106 -8.51 9.57 18.79
CA ILE A 106 -8.18 8.14 18.72
C ILE A 106 -7.02 7.81 19.67
N TYR A 107 -5.94 8.61 19.63
CA TYR A 107 -4.76 8.37 20.45
C TYR A 107 -5.08 8.48 21.95
N TYR A 108 -5.76 9.54 22.38
CA TYR A 108 -6.09 9.74 23.80
C TYR A 108 -7.20 8.81 24.28
N SER A 109 -8.16 8.40 23.43
CA SER A 109 -9.13 7.36 23.75
C SER A 109 -8.44 6.03 24.00
N SER A 110 -7.54 5.63 23.09
CA SER A 110 -6.74 4.41 23.27
C SER A 110 -5.89 4.45 24.55
N LEU A 111 -5.30 5.60 24.89
CA LEU A 111 -4.57 5.74 26.15
C LEU A 111 -5.46 5.52 27.38
N ARG A 112 -6.69 6.04 27.37
CA ARG A 112 -7.65 5.89 28.48
C ARG A 112 -8.17 4.45 28.60
N GLU A 113 -8.44 3.80 27.48
CA GLU A 113 -9.12 2.50 27.44
C GLU A 113 -8.16 1.32 27.51
N ASN A 114 -7.02 1.42 26.81
CA ASN A 114 -6.08 0.31 26.62
C ASN A 114 -4.73 0.54 27.32
N GLY A 115 -4.46 1.77 27.77
CA GLY A 115 -3.22 2.14 28.43
C GLY A 115 -2.03 2.38 27.46
N ALA A 116 -0.96 2.98 28.00
CA ALA A 116 0.16 3.48 27.22
C ALA A 116 0.92 2.39 26.44
N ALA A 117 1.04 1.18 27.00
CA ALA A 117 1.79 0.10 26.35
C ALA A 117 1.09 -0.44 25.10
N TYR A 118 -0.22 -0.52 25.11
CA TYR A 118 -1.02 -0.89 23.94
C TYR A 118 -1.00 0.24 22.90
N THR A 119 -1.34 1.46 23.32
CA THR A 119 -1.41 2.62 22.43
C THR A 119 -0.10 2.85 21.68
N ALA A 120 1.05 2.75 22.36
CA ALA A 120 2.36 2.91 21.73
C ALA A 120 2.66 1.88 20.62
N LYS A 121 1.95 0.73 20.61
CA LYS A 121 2.14 -0.35 19.64
C LYS A 121 1.18 -0.27 18.45
N PHE A 122 -0.02 0.26 18.65
CA PHE A 122 -1.10 0.17 17.65
C PHE A 122 -1.63 1.52 17.20
N VAL A 123 -1.28 2.61 17.88
CA VAL A 123 -1.82 3.93 17.53
C VAL A 123 -0.69 4.92 17.34
N ALA A 124 -0.56 5.45 16.15
CA ALA A 124 0.43 6.48 15.84
C ALA A 124 0.15 7.77 16.64
N LEU A 125 1.23 8.47 17.04
CA LEU A 125 1.13 9.80 17.63
C LEU A 125 0.39 10.76 16.68
N PRO A 126 -0.39 11.71 17.19
CA PRO A 126 -0.95 12.80 16.38
C PRO A 126 0.13 13.48 15.54
N GLY A 127 -0.13 13.70 14.27
CA GLY A 127 0.83 14.21 13.29
C GLY A 127 1.79 13.17 12.71
N CYS A 128 1.83 11.94 13.24
CA CYS A 128 2.74 10.89 12.82
C CYS A 128 2.04 9.66 12.21
N SER A 129 0.75 9.78 11.91
CA SER A 129 -0.06 8.74 11.29
C SER A 129 0.01 8.80 9.76
N GLU A 130 0.17 7.65 9.11
CA GLU A 130 0.10 7.57 7.64
C GLU A 130 -1.28 7.93 7.09
N HIS A 131 -2.35 7.80 7.89
CA HIS A 131 -3.70 8.23 7.53
C HIS A 131 -3.82 9.73 7.24
N HIS A 132 -2.94 10.58 7.78
CA HIS A 132 -2.90 11.99 7.43
C HIS A 132 -2.59 12.26 5.96
N THR A 133 -1.98 11.29 5.27
CA THR A 133 -1.63 11.43 3.84
C THR A 133 -2.79 11.16 2.89
N GLY A 134 -3.85 10.49 3.36
CA GLY A 134 -4.88 9.88 2.51
C GLY A 134 -4.42 8.65 1.72
N LEU A 135 -3.17 8.21 1.92
CA LEU A 135 -2.56 7.07 1.21
C LEU A 135 -2.55 5.78 2.03
N ALA A 136 -3.12 5.78 3.24
CA ALA A 136 -3.30 4.60 4.07
C ALA A 136 -4.77 4.21 4.13
N VAL A 137 -5.03 2.91 4.10
CA VAL A 137 -6.37 2.33 4.21
C VAL A 137 -6.34 1.15 5.17
N ASP A 138 -7.29 1.11 6.10
CA ASP A 138 -7.57 -0.07 6.90
C ASP A 138 -8.75 -0.82 6.30
N VAL A 139 -8.60 -2.13 6.15
CA VAL A 139 -9.61 -3.02 5.58
C VAL A 139 -9.92 -4.16 6.53
N GLY A 140 -11.17 -4.64 6.51
CA GLY A 140 -11.63 -5.76 7.33
C GLY A 140 -12.37 -6.79 6.50
N SER A 141 -12.48 -8.01 7.05
CA SER A 141 -13.34 -9.05 6.48
C SER A 141 -14.81 -8.75 6.78
N ALA A 142 -15.66 -8.77 5.76
CA ALA A 142 -17.11 -8.63 5.94
C ALA A 142 -17.72 -9.77 6.80
N ALA A 143 -17.05 -10.92 6.88
CA ALA A 143 -17.46 -12.05 7.69
C ALA A 143 -16.89 -12.03 9.13
N GLY A 144 -15.93 -11.15 9.40
CA GLY A 144 -15.22 -11.04 10.68
C GLY A 144 -15.75 -9.93 11.59
N GLY A 145 -15.05 -9.70 12.68
CA GLY A 145 -15.28 -8.54 13.55
C GLY A 145 -14.76 -7.26 12.88
N LEU A 146 -15.64 -6.30 12.67
CA LEU A 146 -15.29 -4.97 12.17
C LEU A 146 -14.95 -4.06 13.35
N ASP A 147 -13.84 -4.33 14.04
CA ASP A 147 -13.27 -3.41 15.02
C ASP A 147 -12.61 -2.24 14.30
N PHE A 148 -12.82 -1.01 14.77
CA PHE A 148 -12.27 0.18 14.14
C PHE A 148 -10.75 0.29 14.28
N ILE A 149 -10.18 -0.26 15.38
CA ILE A 149 -8.74 -0.16 15.65
C ILE A 149 -7.99 -1.40 15.14
N ALA A 150 -8.61 -2.59 15.25
CA ALA A 150 -7.98 -3.86 14.91
C ALA A 150 -8.97 -4.80 14.20
N PRO A 151 -9.40 -4.46 12.96
CA PRO A 151 -10.33 -5.30 12.22
C PRO A 151 -9.70 -6.65 11.86
N GLU A 152 -10.51 -7.69 11.85
CA GLU A 152 -10.06 -9.00 11.38
C GLU A 152 -9.80 -8.98 9.86
N PHE A 153 -8.59 -9.38 9.46
CA PHE A 153 -8.21 -9.50 8.05
C PHE A 153 -7.36 -10.77 7.85
N PRO A 154 -7.99 -11.94 7.68
CA PRO A 154 -7.32 -13.25 7.63
C PRO A 154 -6.47 -13.44 6.37
N ASP A 155 -5.69 -14.54 6.34
CA ASP A 155 -4.79 -14.88 5.22
C ASP A 155 -5.47 -15.80 4.17
N ASP A 156 -6.78 -15.96 4.23
CA ASP A 156 -7.55 -16.80 3.31
C ASP A 156 -8.66 -16.03 2.58
N GLY A 157 -9.35 -16.71 1.68
CA GLY A 157 -10.46 -16.14 0.92
C GLY A 157 -10.09 -14.86 0.18
N ALA A 158 -11.02 -13.91 0.16
CA ALA A 158 -10.83 -12.61 -0.50
C ALA A 158 -9.73 -11.78 0.19
N CYS A 159 -9.60 -11.85 1.51
CA CYS A 159 -8.58 -11.15 2.28
C CYS A 159 -7.17 -11.66 1.95
N GLY A 160 -6.98 -12.99 1.87
CA GLY A 160 -5.73 -13.60 1.44
C GLY A 160 -5.37 -13.24 -0.01
N ALA A 161 -6.36 -13.25 -0.91
CA ALA A 161 -6.16 -12.82 -2.30
C ALA A 161 -5.78 -11.34 -2.40
N PHE A 162 -6.39 -10.47 -1.58
CA PHE A 162 -6.04 -9.06 -1.47
C PHE A 162 -4.58 -8.87 -1.06
N LYS A 163 -4.15 -9.51 0.03
CA LYS A 163 -2.75 -9.47 0.50
C LYS A 163 -1.78 -9.91 -0.58
N ALA A 164 -2.06 -11.03 -1.23
CA ALA A 164 -1.20 -11.61 -2.26
C ALA A 164 -1.02 -10.72 -3.50
N ARG A 165 -2.02 -9.90 -3.81
CA ARG A 165 -2.03 -9.06 -5.01
C ARG A 165 -1.86 -7.56 -4.75
N ALA A 166 -1.83 -7.13 -3.50
CA ALA A 166 -1.76 -5.73 -3.12
C ALA A 166 -0.62 -4.97 -3.84
N ALA A 167 0.56 -5.58 -3.95
CA ALA A 167 1.73 -4.96 -4.58
C ALA A 167 1.53 -4.70 -6.08
N GLU A 168 0.75 -5.51 -6.80
CA GLU A 168 0.41 -5.30 -8.21
C GLU A 168 -0.32 -3.97 -8.43
N PHE A 169 -1.06 -3.52 -7.41
CA PHE A 169 -1.86 -2.29 -7.41
C PHE A 169 -1.22 -1.12 -6.66
N GLY A 170 -0.01 -1.32 -6.14
CA GLY A 170 0.76 -0.27 -5.48
C GLY A 170 0.60 -0.20 -3.98
N PHE A 171 -0.02 -1.21 -3.35
CA PHE A 171 -0.19 -1.30 -1.91
C PHE A 171 0.82 -2.25 -1.28
N VAL A 172 1.24 -1.94 -0.07
CA VAL A 172 2.04 -2.81 0.79
C VAL A 172 1.35 -3.01 2.12
N GLN A 173 1.34 -4.24 2.66
CA GLN A 173 1.04 -4.44 4.07
C GLN A 173 2.13 -3.75 4.88
N ARG A 174 1.76 -2.68 5.57
CA ARG A 174 2.73 -1.72 6.13
C ARG A 174 3.47 -2.25 7.34
N TYR A 175 2.77 -2.94 8.24
CA TYR A 175 3.29 -3.37 9.52
C TYR A 175 3.30 -4.91 9.61
N LYS A 176 4.40 -5.50 9.16
CA LYS A 176 4.64 -6.95 9.22
C LYS A 176 5.26 -7.31 10.57
N ALA A 177 4.91 -8.47 11.15
CA ALA A 177 5.37 -8.89 12.49
C ALA A 177 6.90 -8.89 12.64
N HIS A 178 7.63 -9.36 11.63
CA HIS A 178 9.09 -9.43 11.66
C HIS A 178 9.78 -8.08 11.40
N LYS A 179 9.03 -7.00 11.15
CA LYS A 179 9.51 -5.63 10.94
C LYS A 179 9.16 -4.66 12.08
N GLU A 180 8.50 -5.12 13.14
CA GLU A 180 8.09 -4.27 14.27
C GLU A 180 9.24 -3.47 14.88
N TYR A 181 10.44 -4.04 14.93
CA TYR A 181 11.62 -3.37 15.47
C TYR A 181 12.11 -2.17 14.62
N LEU A 182 11.74 -2.12 13.34
CA LEU A 182 12.05 -1.00 12.42
C LEU A 182 10.92 0.02 12.39
N THR A 183 9.69 -0.44 12.29
CA THR A 183 8.52 0.43 12.15
C THR A 183 8.08 1.05 13.48
N GLY A 184 8.35 0.35 14.59
CA GLY A 184 7.89 0.74 15.94
C GLY A 184 6.40 0.53 16.17
N ILE A 185 5.69 -0.08 15.21
CA ILE A 185 4.26 -0.45 15.28
C ILE A 185 4.17 -1.97 15.21
N SER A 186 3.28 -2.56 15.99
CA SER A 186 3.00 -3.99 15.97
C SER A 186 2.35 -4.43 14.66
N CYS A 187 2.31 -5.74 14.42
CA CYS A 187 1.74 -6.29 13.20
C CYS A 187 0.28 -5.88 13.03
N GLU A 188 -0.02 -5.30 11.88
CA GLU A 188 -1.37 -4.89 11.47
C GLU A 188 -1.68 -5.50 10.10
N PRO A 189 -2.32 -6.68 10.06
CA PRO A 189 -2.63 -7.36 8.79
C PRO A 189 -3.68 -6.63 7.95
N TRP A 190 -4.39 -5.67 8.53
CA TRP A 190 -5.44 -4.85 7.91
C TRP A 190 -4.94 -3.54 7.31
N HIS A 191 -3.77 -3.02 7.74
CA HIS A 191 -3.27 -1.71 7.36
C HIS A 191 -2.41 -1.78 6.09
N PHE A 192 -2.89 -1.13 5.03
CA PHE A 192 -2.21 -1.07 3.73
C PHE A 192 -1.84 0.37 3.38
N ARG A 193 -0.60 0.54 2.91
CA ARG A 193 -0.08 1.82 2.43
C ARG A 193 0.08 1.79 0.91
N TYR A 194 -0.52 2.78 0.24
CA TYR A 194 -0.27 3.03 -1.17
C TYR A 194 1.07 3.73 -1.35
N VAL A 195 1.94 3.15 -2.16
CA VAL A 195 3.28 3.66 -2.50
C VAL A 195 3.52 3.71 -4.01
N GLY A 196 2.55 3.26 -4.81
CA GLY A 196 2.66 3.10 -6.26
C GLY A 196 3.21 1.72 -6.66
N ALA A 197 2.70 1.16 -7.77
CA ALA A 197 2.97 -0.22 -8.16
C ALA A 197 4.46 -0.57 -8.31
N PRO A 198 5.33 0.25 -8.94
CA PRO A 198 6.75 -0.08 -9.05
C PRO A 198 7.44 -0.15 -7.69
N HIS A 199 7.12 0.76 -6.78
CA HIS A 199 7.70 0.76 -5.43
C HIS A 199 7.20 -0.43 -4.62
N ALA A 200 5.89 -0.70 -4.67
CA ALA A 200 5.28 -1.82 -3.95
C ALA A 200 5.86 -3.17 -4.40
N ALA A 201 6.05 -3.36 -5.72
CA ALA A 201 6.64 -4.59 -6.26
C ALA A 201 8.07 -4.81 -5.75
N ILE A 202 8.91 -3.77 -5.75
CA ILE A 202 10.29 -3.85 -5.23
C ILE A 202 10.29 -4.14 -3.72
N MET A 203 9.42 -3.47 -2.97
CA MET A 203 9.32 -3.66 -1.52
C MET A 203 8.89 -5.09 -1.18
N GLU A 204 7.91 -5.63 -1.91
CA GLU A 204 7.43 -7.00 -1.68
C GLU A 204 8.45 -8.04 -2.10
N GLU A 205 9.07 -7.92 -3.29
CA GLU A 205 10.10 -8.84 -3.79
C GLU A 205 11.31 -8.94 -2.84
N ARG A 206 11.69 -7.80 -2.25
CA ARG A 206 12.87 -7.71 -1.38
C ARG A 206 12.53 -7.76 0.11
N ASP A 207 11.27 -7.97 0.47
CA ASP A 207 10.73 -7.94 1.84
C ASP A 207 11.19 -6.69 2.62
N LEU A 208 11.02 -5.51 2.04
CA LEU A 208 11.40 -4.24 2.66
C LEU A 208 10.19 -3.57 3.31
N CYS A 209 10.37 -3.03 4.52
CA CYS A 209 9.44 -2.02 5.04
C CYS A 209 9.76 -0.64 4.43
N LEU A 210 8.86 0.32 4.60
CA LEU A 210 8.99 1.65 3.99
C LEU A 210 10.22 2.40 4.51
N GLU A 211 10.60 2.22 5.78
CA GLU A 211 11.80 2.79 6.38
C GLU A 211 13.07 2.33 5.66
N GLU A 212 13.19 1.02 5.41
CA GLU A 212 14.35 0.44 4.71
C GLU A 212 14.38 0.93 3.25
N TYR A 213 13.23 0.93 2.60
CA TYR A 213 13.12 1.29 1.19
C TYR A 213 13.48 2.76 0.91
N VAL A 214 12.94 3.68 1.71
CA VAL A 214 13.25 5.11 1.58
C VAL A 214 14.73 5.39 1.84
N GLU A 215 15.36 4.70 2.79
CA GLU A 215 16.79 4.85 3.04
C GLU A 215 17.63 4.34 1.85
N ILE A 216 17.26 3.22 1.22
CA ILE A 216 17.93 2.73 0.01
C ILE A 216 17.82 3.78 -1.12
N LEU A 217 16.63 4.31 -1.38
CA LEU A 217 16.44 5.34 -2.40
C LEU A 217 17.26 6.60 -2.13
N ARG A 218 17.38 7.01 -0.86
CA ARG A 218 18.20 8.14 -0.44
C ARG A 218 19.68 7.91 -0.75
N GLN A 219 20.18 6.71 -0.43
CA GLN A 219 21.58 6.34 -0.70
C GLN A 219 21.89 6.27 -2.19
N GLU A 220 20.97 5.75 -3.00
CA GLU A 220 21.13 5.69 -4.46
C GLU A 220 21.19 7.09 -5.08
N ARG A 221 20.31 8.00 -4.66
CA ARG A 221 20.35 9.41 -5.11
C ARG A 221 21.64 10.12 -4.71
N ALA A 222 22.14 9.89 -3.49
CA ALA A 222 23.41 10.46 -3.05
C ALA A 222 24.59 9.98 -3.89
N LYS A 223 24.63 8.70 -4.26
CA LYS A 223 25.67 8.13 -5.16
C LYS A 223 25.60 8.71 -6.57
N ALA A 224 24.41 8.85 -7.13
CA ALA A 224 24.21 9.44 -8.44
C ALA A 224 24.67 10.91 -8.50
N GLY A 225 24.34 11.71 -7.49
CA GLY A 225 24.79 13.12 -7.43
C GLY A 225 26.30 13.32 -7.27
N HIS A 226 27.01 12.34 -6.73
CA HIS A 226 28.49 12.38 -6.64
C HIS A 226 29.18 11.95 -7.94
N GLY A 227 28.50 11.16 -8.78
CA GLY A 227 29.05 10.71 -10.08
C GLY A 227 29.12 11.82 -11.13
N GLU A 228 28.21 12.78 -11.13
CA GLU A 228 28.18 13.89 -12.09
C GLU A 228 29.24 14.98 -11.80
N ALA A 229 29.69 15.11 -10.56
CA ALA A 229 30.70 16.11 -10.18
C ALA A 229 32.14 15.75 -10.59
N SER A 230 32.39 14.53 -11.07
CA SER A 230 33.77 14.06 -11.40
C SER A 230 34.16 14.11 -12.87
N TYR A 231 33.29 14.58 -13.77
CA TYR A 231 33.59 14.70 -15.22
C TYR A 231 33.68 16.13 -15.75
N GLY A 232 33.85 17.10 -14.87
CA GLY A 232 34.00 18.53 -15.20
C GLY A 232 35.36 19.09 -14.80
N ASN A 233 36.45 18.61 -15.44
CA ASN A 233 37.75 19.31 -15.48
C ASN A 233 38.46 19.02 -16.80
#